data_4e46a55d381828dc72f097b24910c6a3
#
_entry.id   4e46a55d381828dc72f097b24910c6a3
#
_cell.length_a   1.000
_cell.length_b   1.000
_cell.length_c   1.000
_cell.angle_alpha   90.00
_cell.angle_beta   90.00
_cell.angle_gamma   90.00
#
_symmetry.space_group_name_H-M   'P 1'
#
loop_
_entity.id
_entity.type
_entity.pdbx_description
1 polymer ?
#
loop_
_entity_poly.entity_id
_entity_poly.type
_entity_poly.pdbx_seq_one_letter_code
_entity_poly.pdbx_strand_id
1 'polypeptide(L)'
;MGRFELLTPEEEGIYSRTIREGFDAIINAIRNDESGLLEMQNLKDRIDLWEKRDPTLKPKKQQLNFMKYSVAQCKEASPEIRQLFELHTKIEAYVRSIEAAKDEMIRANLRLVVSIAKRYMHQGLTLADLIQEGNLGLMRAVFRFDYTKGNKFSTYASWWIRQAITRAILDKTRTIRLPVHFLELRSQFFKAFYSLLKELGREPTPVEIAKQTELPMDKILAILEASREPISLETPIGDDDSTLGDFLENQESISPYEAVQNRELSSRVKKILCTLSEREEKIIRLRFGIGEKAEYTLEEIGKRFNVSRERIRQIEKKALNRLRHSSRRDKLKNFLD
;
A
#
# COMPACT_ATOMS: atom_id res chain seq x y z
N MET A 1 -17.25 -28.26 -4.40
CA MET A 1 -17.11 -28.21 -2.92
C MET A 1 -17.92 -29.29 -2.19
N GLY A 2 -19.02 -29.82 -2.71
CA GLY A 2 -19.84 -30.86 -2.07
C GLY A 2 -19.34 -32.32 -2.17
N ARG A 3 -18.21 -32.56 -2.81
CA ARG A 3 -17.66 -33.91 -3.06
C ARG A 3 -16.69 -34.42 -1.99
N PHE A 4 -16.25 -33.56 -1.09
CA PHE A 4 -15.30 -33.93 -0.03
C PHE A 4 -16.05 -34.27 1.24
N GLU A 5 -15.68 -35.42 1.84
CA GLU A 5 -16.23 -35.85 3.12
C GLU A 5 -15.75 -34.96 4.24
N LEU A 6 -16.56 -34.87 5.31
CA LEU A 6 -16.18 -34.12 6.51
C LEU A 6 -15.25 -34.98 7.35
N LEU A 7 -14.19 -34.39 7.86
CA LEU A 7 -13.27 -35.08 8.76
C LEU A 7 -13.90 -35.31 10.13
N THR A 8 -13.59 -36.47 10.70
CA THR A 8 -13.86 -36.75 12.11
C THR A 8 -12.89 -36.00 13.01
N PRO A 9 -13.22 -35.77 14.30
CA PRO A 9 -12.28 -35.13 15.25
C PRO A 9 -10.95 -35.88 15.40
N GLU A 10 -10.97 -37.21 15.20
CA GLU A 10 -9.76 -38.04 15.24
C GLU A 10 -8.86 -37.78 14.03
N GLU A 11 -9.43 -37.69 12.82
CA GLU A 11 -8.71 -37.35 11.60
C GLU A 11 -8.16 -35.91 11.63
N GLU A 12 -8.94 -34.94 12.15
CA GLU A 12 -8.45 -33.57 12.39
C GLU A 12 -7.20 -33.58 13.29
N GLY A 13 -7.22 -34.43 14.33
CA GLY A 13 -6.10 -34.66 15.25
C GLY A 13 -4.88 -35.26 14.56
N ILE A 14 -5.09 -36.29 13.69
CA ILE A 14 -4.01 -36.95 12.95
C ILE A 14 -3.32 -35.94 11.99
N TYR A 15 -4.07 -35.23 11.18
CA TYR A 15 -3.50 -34.25 10.25
C TYR A 15 -2.79 -33.10 10.98
N SER A 16 -3.36 -32.59 12.06
CA SER A 16 -2.73 -31.54 12.87
C SER A 16 -1.42 -32.02 13.52
N ARG A 17 -1.39 -33.28 13.97
CA ARG A 17 -0.19 -33.93 14.51
C ARG A 17 0.88 -34.07 13.43
N THR A 18 0.53 -34.58 12.25
CA THR A 18 1.44 -34.72 11.12
C THR A 18 2.09 -33.37 10.72
N ILE A 19 1.31 -32.30 10.72
CA ILE A 19 1.84 -30.94 10.41
C ILE A 19 2.84 -30.53 11.50
N ARG A 20 2.55 -30.74 12.78
CA ARG A 20 3.40 -30.33 13.88
C ARG A 20 4.69 -31.17 13.97
N GLU A 21 4.54 -32.48 13.98
CA GLU A 21 5.67 -33.43 14.04
C GLU A 21 6.61 -33.26 12.82
N GLY A 22 6.03 -33.04 11.63
CA GLY A 22 6.82 -32.77 10.43
C GLY A 22 7.61 -31.47 10.54
N PHE A 23 7.04 -30.42 11.14
CA PHE A 23 7.73 -29.16 11.37
C PHE A 23 8.85 -29.30 12.41
N ASP A 24 8.60 -30.00 13.51
CA ASP A 24 9.60 -30.29 14.54
C ASP A 24 10.73 -31.18 14.00
N ALA A 25 10.39 -32.16 13.15
CA ALA A 25 11.37 -33.02 12.47
C ALA A 25 12.30 -32.23 11.54
N ILE A 26 11.78 -31.24 10.81
CA ILE A 26 12.59 -30.34 9.97
C ILE A 26 13.56 -29.53 10.85
N ILE A 27 13.08 -28.94 11.94
CA ILE A 27 13.92 -28.18 12.86
C ILE A 27 15.02 -29.05 13.44
N ASN A 28 14.69 -30.26 13.90
CA ASN A 28 15.65 -31.19 14.46
C ASN A 28 16.68 -31.65 13.41
N ALA A 29 16.24 -31.90 12.17
CA ALA A 29 17.14 -32.26 11.07
C ALA A 29 18.14 -31.13 10.74
N ILE A 30 17.72 -29.86 10.78
CA ILE A 30 18.60 -28.71 10.58
C ILE A 30 19.58 -28.55 11.76
N ARG A 31 19.11 -28.75 13.01
CA ARG A 31 19.98 -28.66 14.19
C ARG A 31 21.07 -29.72 14.23
N ASN A 32 20.73 -30.93 13.80
CA ASN A 32 21.67 -32.07 13.76
C ASN A 32 22.60 -32.06 12.55
N ASP A 33 22.54 -31.03 11.73
CA ASP A 33 23.45 -30.87 10.63
C ASP A 33 24.88 -30.51 11.11
N GLU A 34 25.89 -31.26 10.69
CA GLU A 34 27.30 -31.10 11.08
C GLU A 34 28.15 -30.53 9.93
N SER A 35 27.55 -30.02 8.89
CA SER A 35 28.25 -29.53 7.69
C SER A 35 29.22 -28.37 7.95
N GLY A 36 29.07 -27.66 9.08
CA GLY A 36 29.94 -26.55 9.47
C GLY A 36 29.83 -25.30 8.60
N LEU A 37 28.89 -25.26 7.67
CA LEU A 37 28.66 -24.11 6.79
C LEU A 37 28.11 -22.91 7.57
N LEU A 38 28.67 -21.72 7.32
CA LEU A 38 28.25 -20.46 7.94
C LEU A 38 26.78 -20.18 7.69
N GLU A 39 26.27 -20.50 6.51
CA GLU A 39 24.85 -20.31 6.15
C GLU A 39 23.92 -21.21 6.96
N MET A 40 24.30 -22.46 7.22
CA MET A 40 23.58 -23.39 8.08
C MET A 40 23.62 -22.92 9.53
N GLN A 41 24.72 -22.36 9.99
CA GLN A 41 24.84 -21.79 11.32
C GLN A 41 23.94 -20.56 11.50
N ASN A 42 23.89 -19.68 10.52
CA ASN A 42 22.95 -18.55 10.48
C ASN A 42 21.47 -19.03 10.51
N LEU A 43 21.17 -20.14 9.85
CA LEU A 43 19.82 -20.73 9.88
C LEU A 43 19.47 -21.28 11.26
N LYS A 44 20.39 -21.97 11.95
CA LYS A 44 20.24 -22.46 13.31
C LYS A 44 19.98 -21.30 14.29
N ASP A 45 20.80 -20.25 14.23
CA ASP A 45 20.67 -19.05 15.07
C ASP A 45 19.30 -18.38 14.85
N ARG A 46 18.81 -18.39 13.63
CA ARG A 46 17.49 -17.83 13.30
C ARG A 46 16.33 -18.67 13.84
N ILE A 47 16.46 -19.98 13.85
CA ILE A 47 15.50 -20.91 14.48
C ILE A 47 15.47 -20.66 15.99
N ASP A 48 16.62 -20.52 16.63
CA ASP A 48 16.71 -20.23 18.06
C ASP A 48 16.11 -18.87 18.45
N LEU A 49 16.28 -17.86 17.59
CA LEU A 49 15.59 -16.57 17.74
C LEU A 49 14.07 -16.69 17.63
N TRP A 50 13.56 -17.58 16.77
CA TRP A 50 12.12 -17.81 16.66
C TRP A 50 11.58 -18.48 17.92
N GLU A 51 12.28 -19.46 18.49
CA GLU A 51 11.89 -20.13 19.74
C GLU A 51 11.93 -19.19 20.95
N LYS A 52 12.95 -18.32 21.03
CA LYS A 52 13.00 -17.28 22.09
C LYS A 52 11.83 -16.32 22.04
N ARG A 53 11.31 -15.99 20.83
CA ARG A 53 10.14 -15.11 20.65
C ARG A 53 8.79 -15.82 20.89
N ASP A 54 8.70 -17.09 20.59
CA ASP A 54 7.49 -17.92 20.72
C ASP A 54 7.91 -19.31 21.21
N PRO A 55 7.95 -19.52 22.55
CA PRO A 55 8.39 -20.79 23.14
C PRO A 55 7.54 -22.01 22.70
N THR A 56 6.31 -21.77 22.22
CA THR A 56 5.46 -22.85 21.69
C THR A 56 5.72 -23.14 20.22
N LEU A 57 6.58 -22.37 19.58
CA LEU A 57 6.95 -22.35 18.15
C LEU A 57 5.92 -23.01 17.23
N LYS A 58 4.76 -22.37 17.09
CA LYS A 58 3.70 -22.87 16.22
C LYS A 58 4.13 -22.76 14.76
N PRO A 59 3.92 -23.82 13.96
CA PRO A 59 4.28 -23.83 12.54
C PRO A 59 3.72 -22.62 11.80
N LYS A 60 4.58 -21.96 11.01
CA LYS A 60 4.18 -20.85 10.11
C LYS A 60 4.69 -21.16 8.71
N LYS A 61 3.81 -21.01 7.71
CA LYS A 61 4.16 -21.24 6.29
C LYS A 61 5.43 -20.49 5.87
N GLN A 62 5.59 -19.27 6.33
CA GLN A 62 6.79 -18.46 6.01
C GLN A 62 8.09 -19.07 6.56
N GLN A 63 8.06 -19.63 7.77
CA GLN A 63 9.21 -20.29 8.39
C GLN A 63 9.55 -21.57 7.65
N LEU A 64 8.54 -22.37 7.26
CA LEU A 64 8.73 -23.59 6.49
C LEU A 64 9.37 -23.29 5.13
N ASN A 65 8.84 -22.33 4.40
CA ASN A 65 9.40 -21.93 3.11
C ASN A 65 10.82 -21.37 3.24
N PHE A 66 11.09 -20.59 4.28
CA PHE A 66 12.41 -20.05 4.54
C PHE A 66 13.44 -21.17 4.82
N MET A 67 13.11 -22.14 5.69
CA MET A 67 14.00 -23.28 5.98
C MET A 67 14.27 -24.12 4.71
N LYS A 68 13.21 -24.43 3.93
CA LYS A 68 13.35 -25.16 2.67
C LYS A 68 14.29 -24.43 1.69
N TYR A 69 14.07 -23.12 1.50
CA TYR A 69 14.84 -22.30 0.58
C TYR A 69 16.32 -22.16 1.01
N SER A 70 16.57 -21.91 2.30
CA SER A 70 17.93 -21.78 2.82
C SER A 70 18.73 -23.07 2.65
N VAL A 71 18.13 -24.24 2.93
CA VAL A 71 18.82 -25.53 2.74
C VAL A 71 19.05 -25.83 1.25
N ALA A 72 18.12 -25.45 0.37
CA ALA A 72 18.32 -25.58 -1.08
C ALA A 72 19.49 -24.72 -1.57
N GLN A 73 19.61 -23.48 -1.10
CA GLN A 73 20.77 -22.62 -1.43
C GLN A 73 22.09 -23.18 -0.92
N CYS A 74 22.15 -23.71 0.31
CA CYS A 74 23.34 -24.36 0.84
C CYS A 74 23.80 -25.56 -0.03
N LYS A 75 22.81 -26.36 -0.49
CA LYS A 75 23.06 -27.47 -1.40
C LYS A 75 23.65 -27.03 -2.74
N GLU A 76 23.09 -25.95 -3.34
CA GLU A 76 23.57 -25.40 -4.60
C GLU A 76 24.97 -24.78 -4.49
N ALA A 77 25.25 -24.11 -3.36
CA ALA A 77 26.54 -23.48 -3.09
C ALA A 77 27.66 -24.51 -2.82
N SER A 78 27.33 -25.69 -2.27
CA SER A 78 28.29 -26.73 -1.89
C SER A 78 27.81 -28.12 -2.31
N PRO A 79 27.79 -28.42 -3.62
CA PRO A 79 27.25 -29.69 -4.15
C PRO A 79 28.08 -30.92 -3.77
N GLU A 80 29.34 -30.74 -3.33
CA GLU A 80 30.25 -31.82 -2.93
C GLU A 80 29.90 -32.44 -1.57
N ILE A 81 29.07 -31.73 -0.74
CA ILE A 81 28.72 -32.19 0.59
C ILE A 81 27.51 -33.11 0.52
N ARG A 82 27.72 -34.41 0.50
CA ARG A 82 26.67 -35.45 0.44
C ARG A 82 25.63 -35.33 1.56
N GLN A 83 26.06 -34.91 2.75
CA GLN A 83 25.14 -34.69 3.90
C GLN A 83 24.07 -33.65 3.61
N LEU A 84 24.38 -32.57 2.91
CA LEU A 84 23.39 -31.53 2.53
C LEU A 84 22.37 -32.06 1.53
N PHE A 85 22.79 -32.96 0.63
CA PHE A 85 21.83 -33.59 -0.30
C PHE A 85 20.86 -34.49 0.46
N GLU A 86 21.35 -35.32 1.39
CA GLU A 86 20.50 -36.17 2.22
C GLU A 86 19.56 -35.34 3.12
N LEU A 87 20.07 -34.26 3.71
CA LEU A 87 19.27 -33.34 4.51
C LEU A 87 18.16 -32.67 3.67
N HIS A 88 18.51 -32.17 2.49
CA HIS A 88 17.53 -31.55 1.58
C HIS A 88 16.43 -32.55 1.18
N THR A 89 16.80 -33.79 0.84
CA THR A 89 15.85 -34.84 0.46
C THR A 89 14.91 -35.20 1.63
N LYS A 90 15.42 -35.29 2.86
CA LYS A 90 14.63 -35.51 4.08
C LYS A 90 13.65 -34.36 4.31
N ILE A 91 14.13 -33.11 4.21
CA ILE A 91 13.27 -31.92 4.38
C ILE A 91 12.18 -31.88 3.32
N GLU A 92 12.50 -32.18 2.05
CA GLU A 92 11.47 -32.24 1.01
C GLU A 92 10.40 -33.30 1.29
N ALA A 93 10.78 -34.47 1.80
CA ALA A 93 9.82 -35.50 2.18
C ALA A 93 8.88 -35.02 3.31
N TYR A 94 9.40 -34.39 4.34
CA TYR A 94 8.58 -33.80 5.42
C TYR A 94 7.68 -32.67 4.90
N VAL A 95 8.19 -31.78 4.04
CA VAL A 95 7.39 -30.70 3.45
C VAL A 95 6.24 -31.27 2.64
N ARG A 96 6.45 -32.30 1.82
CA ARG A 96 5.37 -32.98 1.04
C ARG A 96 4.31 -33.57 1.96
N SER A 97 4.70 -34.22 3.05
CA SER A 97 3.78 -34.78 4.04
C SER A 97 2.97 -33.69 4.72
N ILE A 98 3.59 -32.57 5.11
CA ILE A 98 2.92 -31.41 5.71
C ILE A 98 1.93 -30.79 4.73
N GLU A 99 2.33 -30.63 3.46
CA GLU A 99 1.47 -30.04 2.42
C GLU A 99 0.27 -30.93 2.11
N ALA A 100 0.46 -32.26 2.03
CA ALA A 100 -0.63 -33.21 1.82
C ALA A 100 -1.64 -33.15 3.00
N ALA A 101 -1.16 -33.24 4.25
CA ALA A 101 -2.03 -33.18 5.43
C ALA A 101 -2.79 -31.83 5.50
N LYS A 102 -2.12 -30.73 5.21
CA LYS A 102 -2.71 -29.38 5.13
C LYS A 102 -3.82 -29.30 4.07
N ASP A 103 -3.55 -29.80 2.87
CA ASP A 103 -4.49 -29.71 1.74
C ASP A 103 -5.74 -30.52 2.00
N GLU A 104 -5.61 -31.70 2.64
CA GLU A 104 -6.76 -32.52 3.02
C GLU A 104 -7.62 -31.82 4.08
N MET A 105 -6.96 -31.25 5.10
CA MET A 105 -7.65 -30.49 6.14
C MET A 105 -8.35 -29.24 5.60
N ILE A 106 -7.76 -28.55 4.61
CA ILE A 106 -8.40 -27.41 3.93
C ILE A 106 -9.60 -27.87 3.11
N ARG A 107 -9.45 -28.90 2.26
CA ARG A 107 -10.50 -29.41 1.36
C ARG A 107 -11.76 -29.81 2.11
N ALA A 108 -11.61 -30.54 3.19
CA ALA A 108 -12.74 -30.99 4.03
C ALA A 108 -13.50 -29.81 4.66
N ASN A 109 -12.83 -28.67 4.91
CA ASN A 109 -13.43 -27.52 5.60
C ASN A 109 -13.84 -26.36 4.66
N LEU A 110 -13.77 -26.50 3.34
CA LEU A 110 -14.21 -25.45 2.39
C LEU A 110 -15.70 -25.09 2.55
N ARG A 111 -16.55 -26.05 2.92
CA ARG A 111 -17.98 -25.82 3.18
C ARG A 111 -18.21 -24.86 4.35
N LEU A 112 -17.35 -24.94 5.38
CA LEU A 112 -17.39 -24.01 6.52
C LEU A 112 -17.13 -22.58 6.07
N VAL A 113 -16.13 -22.37 5.20
CA VAL A 113 -15.82 -21.03 4.65
C VAL A 113 -17.02 -20.46 3.91
N VAL A 114 -17.66 -21.25 3.03
CA VAL A 114 -18.83 -20.80 2.28
C VAL A 114 -19.98 -20.42 3.20
N SER A 115 -20.26 -21.23 4.24
CA SER A 115 -21.33 -20.96 5.20
C SER A 115 -21.11 -19.65 5.99
N ILE A 116 -19.84 -19.32 6.28
CA ILE A 116 -19.47 -18.08 6.95
C ILE A 116 -19.53 -16.91 5.95
N ALA A 117 -18.95 -17.04 4.75
CA ALA A 117 -18.91 -16.00 3.74
C ALA A 117 -20.31 -15.51 3.30
N LYS A 118 -21.28 -16.41 3.20
CA LYS A 118 -22.69 -16.07 2.86
C LYS A 118 -23.29 -15.02 3.81
N ARG A 119 -22.86 -14.94 5.06
CA ARG A 119 -23.37 -13.96 6.04
C ARG A 119 -22.82 -12.54 5.83
N TYR A 120 -21.78 -12.40 4.99
CA TYR A 120 -21.13 -11.13 4.69
C TYR A 120 -21.43 -10.64 3.26
N MET A 121 -22.37 -11.28 2.55
CA MET A 121 -22.85 -10.80 1.26
C MET A 121 -23.41 -9.38 1.37
N HIS A 122 -23.38 -8.65 0.26
CA HIS A 122 -23.88 -7.26 0.14
C HIS A 122 -23.09 -6.21 0.96
N GLN A 123 -21.86 -6.54 1.38
CA GLN A 123 -20.99 -5.62 2.10
C GLN A 123 -19.84 -5.06 1.21
N GLY A 124 -20.08 -4.98 -0.11
CA GLY A 124 -19.14 -4.36 -1.06
C GLY A 124 -18.12 -5.31 -1.71
N LEU A 125 -18.07 -6.60 -1.30
CA LEU A 125 -17.27 -7.64 -1.97
C LEU A 125 -18.17 -8.71 -2.58
N THR A 126 -17.72 -9.30 -3.69
CA THR A 126 -18.42 -10.45 -4.30
C THR A 126 -18.34 -11.68 -3.40
N LEU A 127 -19.31 -12.60 -3.51
CA LEU A 127 -19.26 -13.86 -2.76
C LEU A 127 -17.98 -14.66 -3.06
N ALA A 128 -17.49 -14.61 -4.29
CA ALA A 128 -16.25 -15.28 -4.69
C ALA A 128 -15.04 -14.73 -3.94
N ASP A 129 -14.94 -13.40 -3.85
CA ASP A 129 -13.86 -12.74 -3.11
C ASP A 129 -13.92 -13.02 -1.61
N LEU A 130 -15.13 -12.98 -1.03
CA LEU A 130 -15.34 -13.34 0.38
C LEU A 130 -14.92 -14.77 0.69
N ILE A 131 -15.21 -15.73 -0.22
CA ILE A 131 -14.77 -17.12 -0.08
C ILE A 131 -13.25 -17.21 -0.16
N GLN A 132 -12.60 -16.50 -1.10
CA GLN A 132 -11.14 -16.54 -1.23
C GLN A 132 -10.45 -15.93 0.00
N GLU A 133 -10.92 -14.80 0.51
CA GLU A 133 -10.39 -14.23 1.76
C GLU A 133 -10.62 -15.15 2.96
N GLY A 134 -11.80 -15.79 3.02
CA GLY A 134 -12.10 -16.82 4.01
C GLY A 134 -11.18 -18.03 3.91
N ASN A 135 -10.83 -18.48 2.71
CA ASN A 135 -9.87 -19.56 2.47
C ASN A 135 -8.46 -19.19 2.98
N LEU A 136 -8.04 -17.93 2.80
CA LEU A 136 -6.78 -17.44 3.37
C LEU A 136 -6.80 -17.49 4.92
N GLY A 137 -7.96 -17.18 5.52
CA GLY A 137 -8.19 -17.34 6.96
C GLY A 137 -8.11 -18.81 7.40
N LEU A 138 -8.79 -19.71 6.67
CA LEU A 138 -8.76 -21.16 6.92
C LEU A 138 -7.34 -21.72 6.85
N MET A 139 -6.57 -21.37 5.81
CA MET A 139 -5.16 -21.78 5.67
C MET A 139 -4.30 -21.36 6.86
N ARG A 140 -4.54 -20.15 7.43
CA ARG A 140 -3.83 -19.71 8.64
C ARG A 140 -4.25 -20.52 9.87
N ALA A 141 -5.53 -20.88 9.96
CA ALA A 141 -6.05 -21.69 11.06
C ALA A 141 -5.44 -23.08 11.07
N VAL A 142 -5.31 -23.74 9.92
CA VAL A 142 -4.74 -25.10 9.79
C VAL A 142 -3.33 -25.17 10.37
N PHE A 143 -2.47 -24.20 10.03
CA PHE A 143 -1.09 -24.18 10.56
C PHE A 143 -0.98 -23.89 12.06
N ARG A 144 -2.00 -23.25 12.65
CA ARG A 144 -1.95 -22.79 14.05
C ARG A 144 -2.83 -23.60 14.98
N PHE A 145 -3.57 -24.54 14.44
CA PHE A 145 -4.46 -25.38 15.22
C PHE A 145 -3.66 -26.28 16.18
N ASP A 146 -4.16 -26.37 17.40
CA ASP A 146 -3.56 -27.17 18.46
C ASP A 146 -4.57 -28.20 18.92
N TYR A 147 -4.41 -29.43 18.44
CA TYR A 147 -5.28 -30.55 18.76
C TYR A 147 -5.24 -30.95 20.23
N THR A 148 -4.14 -30.64 20.97
CA THR A 148 -3.98 -31.00 22.38
C THR A 148 -4.97 -30.28 23.29
N LYS A 149 -5.58 -29.19 22.81
CA LYS A 149 -6.56 -28.39 23.57
C LYS A 149 -7.97 -29.00 23.61
N GLY A 150 -8.23 -30.09 22.90
CA GLY A 150 -9.53 -30.79 22.87
C GLY A 150 -10.66 -30.03 22.18
N ASN A 151 -10.41 -28.88 21.54
CA ASN A 151 -11.41 -28.12 20.81
C ASN A 151 -11.56 -28.64 19.38
N LYS A 152 -12.78 -28.59 18.84
CA LYS A 152 -13.02 -28.88 17.40
C LYS A 152 -12.32 -27.85 16.52
N PHE A 153 -11.75 -28.32 15.41
CA PHE A 153 -11.09 -27.43 14.44
C PHE A 153 -12.04 -26.34 13.91
N SER A 154 -13.29 -26.68 13.63
CA SER A 154 -14.30 -25.74 13.13
C SER A 154 -14.51 -24.53 14.03
N THR A 155 -14.47 -24.72 15.35
CA THR A 155 -14.60 -23.63 16.34
C THR A 155 -13.44 -22.65 16.22
N TYR A 156 -12.22 -23.16 16.12
CA TYR A 156 -11.01 -22.36 16.00
C TYR A 156 -10.92 -21.68 14.61
N ALA A 157 -11.18 -22.44 13.55
CA ALA A 157 -11.12 -21.95 12.17
C ALA A 157 -12.15 -20.84 11.90
N SER A 158 -13.36 -20.94 12.49
CA SER A 158 -14.41 -19.94 12.33
C SER A 158 -13.97 -18.54 12.77
N TRP A 159 -13.12 -18.43 13.77
CA TRP A 159 -12.56 -17.14 14.21
C TRP A 159 -11.62 -16.55 13.15
N TRP A 160 -10.69 -17.38 12.62
CA TRP A 160 -9.73 -16.92 11.59
C TRP A 160 -10.40 -16.57 10.27
N ILE A 161 -11.42 -17.37 9.87
CA ILE A 161 -12.21 -17.11 8.66
C ILE A 161 -12.94 -15.78 8.79
N ARG A 162 -13.65 -15.55 9.90
CA ARG A 162 -14.34 -14.27 10.16
C ARG A 162 -13.38 -13.10 10.18
N GLN A 163 -12.26 -13.23 10.87
CA GLN A 163 -11.25 -12.19 10.95
C GLN A 163 -10.69 -11.84 9.57
N ALA A 164 -10.41 -12.84 8.71
CA ALA A 164 -9.91 -12.62 7.36
C ALA A 164 -10.94 -11.90 6.48
N ILE A 165 -12.20 -12.36 6.50
CA ILE A 165 -13.29 -11.76 5.74
C ILE A 165 -13.55 -10.32 6.19
N THR A 166 -13.71 -10.08 7.48
CA THR A 166 -13.96 -8.73 8.02
C THR A 166 -12.82 -7.78 7.67
N ARG A 167 -11.58 -8.24 7.80
CA ARG A 167 -10.42 -7.43 7.43
C ARG A 167 -10.38 -7.11 5.93
N ALA A 168 -10.73 -8.09 5.08
CA ALA A 168 -10.78 -7.87 3.63
C ALA A 168 -11.87 -6.86 3.25
N ILE A 169 -13.04 -6.91 3.90
CA ILE A 169 -14.10 -5.93 3.71
C ILE A 169 -13.59 -4.53 4.08
N LEU A 170 -12.97 -4.37 5.24
CA LEU A 170 -12.42 -3.07 5.67
C LEU A 170 -11.33 -2.53 4.73
N ASP A 171 -10.50 -3.42 4.18
CA ASP A 171 -9.33 -3.04 3.38
C ASP A 171 -9.64 -2.83 1.89
N LYS A 172 -10.68 -3.48 1.32
CA LYS A 172 -10.85 -3.63 -0.14
C LYS A 172 -12.18 -3.10 -0.71
N THR A 173 -13.16 -2.77 0.13
CA THR A 173 -14.49 -2.35 -0.36
C THR A 173 -14.53 -0.92 -0.87
N ARG A 174 -13.66 -0.04 -0.39
CA ARG A 174 -13.66 1.37 -0.75
C ARG A 174 -12.70 1.68 -1.88
N THR A 175 -13.11 2.54 -2.81
CA THR A 175 -12.26 3.08 -3.88
C THR A 175 -11.05 3.81 -3.28
N ILE A 176 -11.29 4.65 -2.27
CA ILE A 176 -10.23 5.31 -1.49
C ILE A 176 -10.02 4.49 -0.22
N ARG A 177 -8.87 3.82 -0.12
CA ARG A 177 -8.52 2.99 1.04
C ARG A 177 -8.37 3.84 2.30
N LEU A 178 -9.06 3.44 3.36
CA LEU A 178 -8.94 4.05 4.70
C LEU A 178 -8.18 3.10 5.65
N PRO A 179 -7.36 3.64 6.58
CA PRO A 179 -6.70 2.83 7.61
C PRO A 179 -7.71 2.13 8.52
N VAL A 180 -7.39 0.91 8.98
CA VAL A 180 -8.30 0.08 9.80
C VAL A 180 -8.71 0.79 11.10
N HIS A 181 -7.77 1.46 11.78
CA HIS A 181 -8.08 2.20 13.01
C HIS A 181 -9.09 3.32 12.79
N PHE A 182 -9.09 3.95 11.60
CA PHE A 182 -10.08 4.97 11.25
C PHE A 182 -11.48 4.35 11.05
N LEU A 183 -11.55 3.16 10.46
CA LEU A 183 -12.80 2.42 10.27
C LEU A 183 -13.37 1.90 11.60
N GLU A 184 -12.51 1.59 12.57
CA GLU A 184 -12.92 1.28 13.94
C GLU A 184 -13.56 2.49 14.63
N LEU A 185 -12.94 3.67 14.53
CA LEU A 185 -13.50 4.93 15.03
C LEU A 185 -14.83 5.26 14.35
N ARG A 186 -14.92 5.06 13.02
CA ARG A 186 -16.16 5.20 12.26
C ARG A 186 -17.25 4.26 12.78
N SER A 187 -16.92 3.01 13.10
CA SER A 187 -17.86 2.05 13.67
C SER A 187 -18.38 2.51 15.04
N GLN A 188 -17.52 3.07 15.88
CA GLN A 188 -17.90 3.65 17.17
C GLN A 188 -18.82 4.85 16.98
N PHE A 189 -18.48 5.74 16.05
CA PHE A 189 -19.28 6.90 15.67
C PHE A 189 -20.71 6.49 15.26
N PHE A 190 -20.85 5.54 14.33
CA PHE A 190 -22.17 5.12 13.87
C PHE A 190 -22.98 4.39 14.95
N LYS A 191 -22.35 3.64 15.85
CA LYS A 191 -23.03 3.05 17.01
C LYS A 191 -23.62 4.13 17.91
N ALA A 192 -22.84 5.15 18.24
CA ALA A 192 -23.30 6.28 19.05
C ALA A 192 -24.38 7.09 18.32
N PHE A 193 -24.22 7.33 17.01
CA PHE A 193 -25.20 8.01 16.18
C PHE A 193 -26.57 7.33 16.22
N TYR A 194 -26.61 6.01 15.98
CA TYR A 194 -27.88 5.25 16.00
C TYR A 194 -28.47 5.14 17.40
N SER A 195 -27.66 5.08 18.46
CA SER A 195 -28.14 5.11 19.85
C SER A 195 -28.83 6.44 20.17
N LEU A 196 -28.16 7.57 19.87
CA LEU A 196 -28.70 8.91 20.06
C LEU A 196 -29.93 9.19 19.19
N LEU A 197 -29.92 8.73 17.94
CA LEU A 197 -31.09 8.86 17.05
C LEU A 197 -32.33 8.19 17.65
N LYS A 198 -32.15 7.02 18.28
CA LYS A 198 -33.23 6.28 18.95
C LYS A 198 -33.70 6.97 20.22
N GLU A 199 -32.79 7.59 20.97
CA GLU A 199 -33.12 8.30 22.24
C GLU A 199 -33.76 9.67 22.00
N LEU A 200 -33.21 10.42 21.04
CA LEU A 200 -33.64 11.81 20.79
C LEU A 200 -34.80 11.93 19.80
N GLY A 201 -35.08 10.89 19.00
CA GLY A 201 -36.08 10.93 17.92
C GLY A 201 -35.75 11.90 16.77
N ARG A 202 -34.51 12.45 16.74
CA ARG A 202 -33.98 13.34 15.71
C ARG A 202 -32.51 13.02 15.43
N GLU A 203 -31.99 13.52 14.33
CA GLU A 203 -30.55 13.39 14.02
C GLU A 203 -29.73 14.10 15.11
N PRO A 204 -28.72 13.38 15.68
CA PRO A 204 -27.85 13.96 16.69
C PRO A 204 -26.85 14.93 16.07
N THR A 205 -26.56 16.01 16.80
CA THR A 205 -25.52 16.95 16.39
C THR A 205 -24.12 16.37 16.62
N PRO A 206 -23.08 16.81 15.85
CA PRO A 206 -21.70 16.36 16.07
C PRO A 206 -21.22 16.55 17.52
N VAL A 207 -21.69 17.57 18.22
CA VAL A 207 -21.35 17.85 19.63
C VAL A 207 -21.94 16.80 20.58
N GLU A 208 -23.16 16.34 20.32
CA GLU A 208 -23.82 15.28 21.11
C GLU A 208 -23.09 13.95 20.94
N ILE A 209 -22.68 13.63 19.70
CA ILE A 209 -21.89 12.43 19.39
C ILE A 209 -20.51 12.50 20.06
N ALA A 210 -19.85 13.68 20.05
CA ALA A 210 -18.59 13.89 20.72
C ALA A 210 -18.67 13.59 22.23
N LYS A 211 -19.74 14.04 22.86
CA LYS A 211 -19.98 13.79 24.30
C LYS A 211 -20.19 12.30 24.61
N GLN A 212 -20.90 11.58 23.73
CA GLN A 212 -21.18 10.16 23.96
C GLN A 212 -19.97 9.26 23.65
N THR A 213 -19.18 9.62 22.64
CA THR A 213 -18.03 8.80 22.20
C THR A 213 -16.72 9.18 22.87
N GLU A 214 -16.66 10.31 23.59
CA GLU A 214 -15.45 10.93 24.15
C GLU A 214 -14.37 11.23 23.09
N LEU A 215 -14.77 11.31 21.82
CA LEU A 215 -13.86 11.63 20.72
C LEU A 215 -13.72 13.14 20.54
N PRO A 216 -12.53 13.66 20.21
CA PRO A 216 -12.36 15.06 19.89
C PRO A 216 -13.12 15.44 18.61
N MET A 217 -13.61 16.67 18.56
CA MET A 217 -14.47 17.19 17.48
C MET A 217 -13.82 17.07 16.10
N ASP A 218 -12.50 17.32 16.00
CA ASP A 218 -11.75 17.20 14.75
C ASP A 218 -11.84 15.80 14.14
N LYS A 219 -11.78 14.75 14.99
CA LYS A 219 -11.92 13.36 14.53
C LYS A 219 -13.33 13.07 14.03
N ILE A 220 -14.35 13.64 14.67
CA ILE A 220 -15.74 13.47 14.24
C ILE A 220 -15.97 14.11 12.88
N LEU A 221 -15.48 15.34 12.67
CA LEU A 221 -15.56 16.01 11.38
C LEU A 221 -14.80 15.24 10.29
N ALA A 222 -13.58 14.75 10.59
CA ALA A 222 -12.82 13.90 9.67
C ALA A 222 -13.56 12.60 9.32
N ILE A 223 -14.28 11.98 10.28
CA ILE A 223 -15.10 10.77 10.01
C ILE A 223 -16.27 11.12 9.08
N LEU A 224 -16.93 12.24 9.28
CA LEU A 224 -18.04 12.68 8.41
C LEU A 224 -17.58 12.93 6.98
N GLU A 225 -16.45 13.62 6.79
CA GLU A 225 -15.86 13.87 5.46
C GLU A 225 -15.45 12.57 4.77
N ALA A 226 -14.69 11.72 5.45
CA ALA A 226 -14.20 10.46 4.90
C ALA A 226 -15.31 9.39 4.72
N SER A 227 -16.50 9.59 5.31
CA SER A 227 -17.65 8.71 5.12
C SER A 227 -18.34 8.91 3.78
N ARG A 228 -18.12 10.03 3.10
CA ARG A 228 -18.65 10.29 1.76
C ARG A 228 -18.09 9.28 0.77
N GLU A 229 -18.96 8.76 -0.07
CA GLU A 229 -18.57 7.85 -1.15
C GLU A 229 -18.30 8.65 -2.44
N PRO A 230 -17.28 8.27 -3.24
CA PRO A 230 -17.05 8.89 -4.54
C PRO A 230 -18.25 8.65 -5.47
N ILE A 231 -18.61 9.65 -6.23
CA ILE A 231 -19.64 9.54 -7.27
C ILE A 231 -18.96 9.15 -8.57
N SER A 232 -19.60 8.30 -9.39
CA SER A 232 -19.06 7.93 -10.70
C SER A 232 -19.06 9.12 -11.65
N LEU A 233 -17.98 9.29 -12.40
CA LEU A 233 -17.91 10.29 -13.48
C LEU A 233 -18.86 9.98 -14.64
N GLU A 234 -19.26 8.71 -14.80
CA GLU A 234 -20.22 8.27 -15.82
C GLU A 234 -21.67 8.45 -15.39
N THR A 235 -21.92 9.08 -14.21
CA THR A 235 -23.29 9.38 -13.78
C THR A 235 -23.95 10.32 -14.75
N PRO A 236 -25.11 9.95 -15.37
CA PRO A 236 -25.80 10.82 -16.30
C PRO A 236 -26.37 12.07 -15.60
N ILE A 237 -26.29 13.21 -16.24
CA ILE A 237 -26.82 14.48 -15.76
C ILE A 237 -27.87 14.99 -16.73
N GLY A 238 -29.11 15.13 -16.26
CA GLY A 238 -30.22 15.59 -17.12
C GLY A 238 -30.81 14.50 -18.00
N ASP A 239 -31.52 14.90 -19.04
CA ASP A 239 -32.20 14.03 -20.01
C ASP A 239 -31.35 13.73 -21.25
N ASP A 240 -30.17 14.36 -21.38
CA ASP A 240 -29.21 14.17 -22.46
C ASP A 240 -28.16 13.08 -22.11
N ASP A 241 -27.44 12.59 -23.12
CA ASP A 241 -26.34 11.61 -22.94
C ASP A 241 -25.10 12.18 -22.22
N SER A 242 -25.20 13.36 -21.58
CA SER A 242 -24.13 14.03 -20.87
C SER A 242 -23.81 13.36 -19.54
N THR A 243 -22.54 13.17 -19.25
CA THR A 243 -22.05 12.57 -18.00
C THR A 243 -21.45 13.63 -17.07
N LEU A 244 -21.35 13.33 -15.77
CA LEU A 244 -20.70 14.22 -14.79
C LEU A 244 -19.25 14.55 -15.20
N GLY A 245 -18.58 13.60 -15.86
CA GLY A 245 -17.20 13.78 -16.36
C GLY A 245 -17.07 14.89 -17.38
N ASP A 246 -18.10 15.10 -18.22
CA ASP A 246 -18.09 16.11 -19.30
C ASP A 246 -18.13 17.55 -18.76
N PHE A 247 -18.60 17.73 -17.51
CA PHE A 247 -18.65 19.03 -16.84
C PHE A 247 -17.39 19.37 -16.05
N LEU A 248 -16.43 18.44 -15.93
CA LEU A 248 -15.20 18.68 -15.20
C LEU A 248 -14.16 19.34 -16.09
N GLU A 249 -13.79 20.57 -15.75
CA GLU A 249 -12.75 21.32 -16.45
C GLU A 249 -11.36 20.74 -16.15
N ASN A 250 -10.56 20.58 -17.20
CA ASN A 250 -9.17 20.20 -17.04
C ASN A 250 -8.32 21.44 -16.69
N GLN A 251 -8.00 21.59 -15.40
CA GLN A 251 -7.22 22.72 -14.87
C GLN A 251 -5.76 22.76 -15.37
N GLU A 252 -5.23 21.65 -15.88
CA GLU A 252 -3.87 21.60 -16.40
C GLU A 252 -3.78 22.00 -17.88
N SER A 253 -4.90 22.07 -18.59
CA SER A 253 -4.91 22.47 -19.99
C SER A 253 -4.80 23.99 -20.11
N ILE A 254 -3.72 24.45 -20.75
CA ILE A 254 -3.54 25.88 -21.05
C ILE A 254 -4.61 26.28 -22.06
N SER A 255 -5.41 27.29 -21.73
CA SER A 255 -6.43 27.79 -22.64
C SER A 255 -5.76 28.28 -23.95
N PRO A 256 -6.42 28.10 -25.12
CA PRO A 256 -5.89 28.63 -26.38
C PRO A 256 -5.56 30.12 -26.31
N TYR A 257 -6.35 30.87 -25.57
CA TYR A 257 -6.12 32.30 -25.33
C TYR A 257 -4.81 32.54 -24.57
N GLU A 258 -4.61 31.83 -23.45
CA GLU A 258 -3.37 31.90 -22.64
C GLU A 258 -2.14 31.46 -23.47
N ALA A 259 -2.29 30.42 -24.28
CA ALA A 259 -1.21 29.95 -25.15
C ALA A 259 -0.77 31.03 -26.15
N VAL A 260 -1.73 31.76 -26.77
CA VAL A 260 -1.46 32.87 -27.65
C VAL A 260 -0.83 34.06 -26.89
N GLN A 261 -1.40 34.41 -25.73
CA GLN A 261 -0.90 35.49 -24.89
C GLN A 261 0.56 35.23 -24.44
N ASN A 262 0.88 34.02 -23.99
CA ASN A 262 2.24 33.63 -23.62
C ASN A 262 3.21 33.67 -24.80
N ARG A 263 2.77 33.27 -26.02
CA ARG A 263 3.57 33.35 -27.22
C ARG A 263 3.84 34.80 -27.63
N GLU A 264 2.82 35.65 -27.54
CA GLU A 264 2.95 37.07 -27.83
C GLU A 264 3.86 37.78 -26.84
N LEU A 265 3.70 37.51 -25.51
CA LEU A 265 4.57 38.00 -24.46
C LEU A 265 6.03 37.60 -24.72
N SER A 266 6.28 36.32 -25.02
CA SER A 266 7.63 35.82 -25.33
C SER A 266 8.23 36.56 -26.56
N SER A 267 7.45 36.77 -27.59
CA SER A 267 7.88 37.51 -28.79
C SER A 267 8.22 38.97 -28.46
N ARG A 268 7.37 39.65 -27.68
CA ARG A 268 7.61 41.05 -27.25
C ARG A 268 8.82 41.17 -26.34
N VAL A 269 8.99 40.26 -25.39
CA VAL A 269 10.20 40.21 -24.53
C VAL A 269 11.46 40.07 -25.38
N LYS A 270 11.47 39.14 -26.34
CA LYS A 270 12.61 38.98 -27.27
C LYS A 270 12.92 40.28 -28.04
N LYS A 271 11.90 40.95 -28.58
CA LYS A 271 12.07 42.24 -29.28
C LYS A 271 12.63 43.33 -28.39
N ILE A 272 12.21 43.40 -27.13
CA ILE A 272 12.73 44.40 -26.18
C ILE A 272 14.16 44.07 -25.76
N LEU A 273 14.49 42.80 -25.53
CA LEU A 273 15.86 42.40 -25.21
C LEU A 273 16.86 42.72 -26.34
N CYS A 274 16.47 42.55 -27.61
CA CYS A 274 17.29 42.95 -28.74
C CYS A 274 17.60 44.45 -28.81
N THR A 275 16.95 45.32 -28.01
CA THR A 275 17.29 46.74 -27.91
C THR A 275 18.44 47.05 -26.95
N LEU A 276 18.91 46.05 -26.20
CA LEU A 276 20.10 46.11 -25.36
C LEU A 276 21.36 45.83 -26.21
N SER A 277 22.54 46.13 -25.64
CA SER A 277 23.78 45.67 -26.26
C SER A 277 23.87 44.15 -26.25
N GLU A 278 24.51 43.53 -27.22
CA GLU A 278 24.63 42.06 -27.36
C GLU A 278 25.13 41.39 -26.06
N ARG A 279 26.04 42.06 -25.37
CA ARG A 279 26.60 41.56 -24.09
C ARG A 279 25.58 41.64 -22.94
N GLU A 280 24.81 42.74 -22.87
CA GLU A 280 23.75 42.92 -21.85
C GLU A 280 22.60 41.93 -22.09
N GLU A 281 22.19 41.74 -23.34
CA GLU A 281 21.15 40.82 -23.72
C GLU A 281 21.51 39.39 -23.34
N LYS A 282 22.71 38.90 -23.71
CA LYS A 282 23.16 37.55 -23.36
C LYS A 282 23.21 37.33 -21.84
N ILE A 283 23.67 38.32 -21.06
CA ILE A 283 23.70 38.19 -19.60
C ILE A 283 22.29 38.10 -19.01
N ILE A 284 21.36 38.95 -19.48
CA ILE A 284 19.95 38.88 -19.01
C ILE A 284 19.30 37.57 -19.42
N ARG A 285 19.49 37.09 -20.64
CA ARG A 285 18.94 35.78 -21.08
C ARG A 285 19.43 34.64 -20.21
N LEU A 286 20.72 34.55 -19.94
CA LEU A 286 21.32 33.53 -19.08
C LEU A 286 20.83 33.65 -17.62
N ARG A 287 20.72 34.86 -17.12
CA ARG A 287 20.32 35.12 -15.72
C ARG A 287 18.89 34.68 -15.44
N PHE A 288 17.98 34.95 -16.35
CA PHE A 288 16.55 34.66 -16.21
C PHE A 288 16.07 33.46 -17.04
N GLY A 289 16.95 32.68 -17.62
CA GLY A 289 16.60 31.49 -18.40
C GLY A 289 15.81 31.78 -19.67
N ILE A 290 15.85 33.01 -20.23
CA ILE A 290 15.02 33.41 -21.39
C ILE A 290 15.60 32.80 -22.66
N GLY A 291 15.00 31.67 -23.08
CA GLY A 291 15.46 30.89 -24.24
C GLY A 291 16.65 29.96 -23.98
N GLU A 292 16.99 29.78 -22.73
CA GLU A 292 18.05 28.86 -22.23
C GLU A 292 17.40 27.68 -21.46
N LYS A 293 18.18 26.61 -21.21
CA LYS A 293 17.68 25.41 -20.53
C LYS A 293 17.44 25.60 -19.02
N ALA A 294 18.15 26.56 -18.41
CA ALA A 294 18.07 26.85 -16.98
C ALA A 294 18.52 28.30 -16.70
N GLU A 295 18.24 28.77 -15.49
CA GLU A 295 18.76 30.02 -14.95
C GLU A 295 20.21 29.82 -14.45
N TYR A 296 21.07 30.80 -14.71
CA TYR A 296 22.47 30.77 -14.29
C TYR A 296 22.76 31.77 -13.16
N THR A 297 23.63 31.39 -12.25
CA THR A 297 24.09 32.26 -11.19
C THR A 297 25.04 33.34 -11.73
N LEU A 298 25.19 34.50 -11.02
CA LEU A 298 26.11 35.56 -11.41
C LEU A 298 27.59 35.09 -11.49
N GLU A 299 27.94 34.06 -10.73
CA GLU A 299 29.28 33.50 -10.72
C GLU A 299 29.53 32.63 -11.97
N GLU A 300 28.57 31.78 -12.34
CA GLU A 300 28.64 30.96 -13.54
C GLU A 300 28.69 31.79 -14.80
N ILE A 301 27.85 32.87 -14.84
CA ILE A 301 27.87 33.83 -15.95
C ILE A 301 29.24 34.55 -15.96
N GLY A 302 29.79 34.91 -14.80
CA GLY A 302 31.11 35.51 -14.68
C GLY A 302 32.21 34.63 -15.26
N LYS A 303 32.22 33.34 -14.91
CA LYS A 303 33.15 32.33 -15.50
C LYS A 303 33.01 32.24 -17.03
N ARG A 304 31.79 32.25 -17.55
CA ARG A 304 31.51 32.12 -19.01
C ARG A 304 31.96 33.36 -19.82
N PHE A 305 31.92 34.54 -19.19
CA PHE A 305 32.31 35.81 -19.82
C PHE A 305 33.71 36.30 -19.42
N ASN A 306 34.45 35.51 -18.63
CA ASN A 306 35.79 35.89 -18.09
C ASN A 306 35.80 37.21 -17.35
N VAL A 307 34.80 37.48 -16.50
CA VAL A 307 34.70 38.70 -15.68
C VAL A 307 34.25 38.35 -14.26
N SER A 308 34.56 39.26 -13.32
CA SER A 308 34.17 39.04 -11.92
C SER A 308 32.65 39.06 -11.73
N ARG A 309 32.18 38.33 -10.71
CA ARG A 309 30.78 38.28 -10.28
C ARG A 309 30.18 39.70 -10.10
N GLU A 310 30.96 40.61 -9.48
CA GLU A 310 30.51 41.97 -9.25
C GLU A 310 30.34 42.75 -10.56
N ARG A 311 31.20 42.48 -11.55
CA ARG A 311 31.07 43.12 -12.88
C ARG A 311 29.80 42.65 -13.61
N ILE A 312 29.45 41.39 -13.49
CA ILE A 312 28.17 40.88 -14.06
C ILE A 312 26.99 41.55 -13.36
N ARG A 313 27.01 41.67 -12.02
CA ARG A 313 25.97 42.38 -11.24
C ARG A 313 25.79 43.84 -11.67
N GLN A 314 26.89 44.53 -11.97
CA GLN A 314 26.84 45.93 -12.47
C GLN A 314 26.20 45.99 -13.86
N ILE A 315 26.54 45.06 -14.77
CA ILE A 315 25.98 44.99 -16.10
C ILE A 315 24.49 44.65 -16.04
N GLU A 316 24.09 43.66 -15.26
CA GLU A 316 22.69 43.30 -14.99
C GLU A 316 21.89 44.53 -14.50
N LYS A 317 22.37 45.23 -13.46
CA LYS A 317 21.71 46.42 -12.92
C LYS A 317 21.55 47.50 -13.97
N LYS A 318 22.58 47.71 -14.80
CA LYS A 318 22.53 48.70 -15.90
C LYS A 318 21.54 48.30 -16.99
N ALA A 319 21.51 47.05 -17.38
CA ALA A 319 20.56 46.49 -18.34
C ALA A 319 19.11 46.61 -17.85
N LEU A 320 18.84 46.21 -16.59
CA LEU A 320 17.52 46.33 -15.97
C LEU A 320 17.04 47.78 -15.88
N ASN A 321 17.94 48.72 -15.55
CA ASN A 321 17.60 50.16 -15.53
C ASN A 321 17.26 50.68 -16.92
N ARG A 322 17.94 50.20 -17.99
CA ARG A 322 17.59 50.52 -19.36
C ARG A 322 16.25 49.96 -19.76
N LEU A 323 15.89 48.76 -19.30
CA LEU A 323 14.58 48.12 -19.56
C LEU A 323 13.44 48.85 -18.81
N ARG A 324 13.70 49.45 -17.64
CA ARG A 324 12.72 50.23 -16.85
C ARG A 324 12.28 51.53 -17.54
N HIS A 325 12.97 51.99 -18.58
CA HIS A 325 12.60 53.23 -19.28
C HIS A 325 11.16 53.12 -19.84
N SER A 326 10.38 54.20 -19.73
CA SER A 326 8.93 54.22 -20.09
C SER A 326 8.64 53.62 -21.46
N SER A 327 9.44 54.02 -22.49
CA SER A 327 9.28 53.55 -23.86
C SER A 327 9.38 52.02 -24.07
N ARG A 328 10.00 51.29 -23.10
CA ARG A 328 10.10 49.85 -23.10
C ARG A 328 9.12 49.21 -22.16
N ARG A 329 8.92 49.81 -20.98
CA ARG A 329 7.98 49.36 -19.94
C ARG A 329 6.54 49.34 -20.47
N ASP A 330 6.13 50.40 -21.15
CA ASP A 330 4.74 50.53 -21.66
C ASP A 330 4.38 49.47 -22.70
N LYS A 331 5.37 48.91 -23.42
CA LYS A 331 5.17 47.79 -24.34
C LYS A 331 4.85 46.44 -23.64
N LEU A 332 5.18 46.31 -22.34
CA LEU A 332 4.91 45.13 -21.56
C LEU A 332 3.74 45.30 -20.56
N LYS A 333 3.27 46.54 -20.36
CA LYS A 333 2.26 46.86 -19.39
C LYS A 333 0.94 46.09 -19.59
N ASN A 334 0.56 45.88 -20.86
CA ASN A 334 -0.67 45.18 -21.24
C ASN A 334 -0.66 43.67 -20.92
N PHE A 335 0.42 43.11 -20.34
CA PHE A 335 0.54 41.71 -19.96
C PHE A 335 0.72 41.56 -18.43
N LEU A 336 0.63 42.65 -17.67
CA LEU A 336 0.79 42.67 -16.21
C LEU A 336 -0.57 42.78 -15.48
N ASP A 337 -1.61 43.08 -16.25
CA ASP A 337 -3.01 43.05 -15.80
C ASP A 337 -3.63 41.74 -16.30
#